data_3e86e4c45241e85088046d9a371af6fa
#
_entry.id   3e86e4c45241e85088046d9a371af6fa
#
_cell.length_a   1.000
_cell.length_b   1.000
_cell.length_c   1.000
_cell.angle_alpha   90.00
_cell.angle_beta   90.00
_cell.angle_gamma   90.00
#
_symmetry.space_group_name_H-M   'P 1'
#
loop_
_entity.id
_entity.type
_entity.pdbx_description
1 polymer ?
#
loop_
_entity_poly.entity_id
_entity_poly.type
_entity_poly.pdbx_seq_one_letter_code
_entity_poly.pdbx_strand_id
1 'polypeptide(L)'
;MICGGIIGLERSRKNRPAGFRTYMIVCLSSALVMMTNQYIYNNFSGSDPARLGAQVISGIGFLGAGTIMITSRNQIKGLTSAAGLWASACLGLAIGVGFYSGAVIVALIVFIIITFFKKIDYMLTSNNRIINIYTSFKSIEQLDKFIIFCNLSDFKVRNIEITKDTIPHEISVIAIITLEAKERMNHVDVIQKLNSFEGLVHIEEL
;
A
#
# COMPACT_ATOMS: atom_id res chain seq x y z
N MET A 1 -13.61 -1.81 19.68
CA MET A 1 -13.77 -2.97 18.79
C MET A 1 -14.50 -2.63 17.49
N ILE A 2 -15.73 -2.08 17.53
CA ILE A 2 -16.54 -1.79 16.33
C ILE A 2 -15.79 -0.88 15.36
N CYS A 3 -15.23 0.23 15.80
CA CYS A 3 -14.49 1.17 14.94
C CYS A 3 -13.31 0.50 14.21
N GLY A 4 -12.45 -0.23 14.93
CA GLY A 4 -11.36 -0.99 14.32
C GLY A 4 -11.86 -2.09 13.38
N GLY A 5 -12.97 -2.75 13.74
CA GLY A 5 -13.60 -3.77 12.92
C GLY A 5 -14.10 -3.25 11.56
N ILE A 6 -14.79 -2.10 11.55
CA ILE A 6 -15.30 -1.48 10.32
C ILE A 6 -14.15 -1.16 9.35
N ILE A 7 -13.09 -0.53 9.85
CA ILE A 7 -11.89 -0.22 9.05
C ILE A 7 -11.24 -1.52 8.56
N GLY A 8 -11.03 -2.50 9.45
CA GLY A 8 -10.39 -3.76 9.12
C GLY A 8 -11.19 -4.65 8.17
N LEU A 9 -12.52 -4.55 8.14
CA LEU A 9 -13.39 -5.29 7.23
C LEU A 9 -13.15 -4.90 5.78
N GLU A 10 -13.02 -3.60 5.51
CA GLU A 10 -12.66 -3.09 4.19
C GLU A 10 -11.30 -3.63 3.74
N ARG A 11 -10.32 -3.67 4.66
CA ARG A 11 -8.97 -4.19 4.38
C ARG A 11 -8.99 -5.69 4.07
N SER A 12 -9.75 -6.47 4.83
CA SER A 12 -9.93 -7.91 4.58
C SER A 12 -10.58 -8.20 3.22
N ARG A 13 -11.62 -7.44 2.85
CA ARG A 13 -12.28 -7.59 1.53
C ARG A 13 -11.34 -7.34 0.35
N LYS A 14 -10.29 -6.56 0.55
CA LYS A 14 -9.28 -6.21 -0.48
C LYS A 14 -7.99 -7.03 -0.35
N ASN A 15 -7.99 -8.13 0.38
CA ASN A 15 -6.83 -9.02 0.58
C ASN A 15 -5.56 -8.24 1.00
N ARG A 16 -5.70 -7.29 1.96
CA ARG A 16 -4.57 -6.51 2.46
C ARG A 16 -3.85 -7.24 3.60
N PRO A 17 -2.53 -6.98 3.82
CA PRO A 17 -1.71 -7.70 4.80
C PRO A 17 -2.30 -7.73 6.22
N ALA A 18 -2.92 -6.63 6.67
CA ALA A 18 -3.64 -6.56 7.93
C ALA A 18 -5.15 -6.40 7.66
N GLY A 19 -5.96 -7.26 8.28
CA GLY A 19 -7.40 -7.33 8.07
C GLY A 19 -8.22 -7.15 9.33
N PHE A 20 -9.48 -7.59 9.28
CA PHE A 20 -10.51 -7.40 10.29
C PHE A 20 -10.06 -7.71 11.72
N ARG A 21 -9.50 -8.93 11.94
CA ARG A 21 -9.08 -9.37 13.27
C ARG A 21 -7.95 -8.50 13.83
N THR A 22 -6.96 -8.18 13.00
CA THR A 22 -5.79 -7.40 13.41
C THR A 22 -6.19 -6.01 13.89
N TYR A 23 -7.04 -5.32 13.13
CA TYR A 23 -7.53 -3.99 13.48
C TYR A 23 -8.38 -3.99 14.77
N MET A 24 -9.22 -5.00 14.94
CA MET A 24 -10.03 -5.14 16.16
C MET A 24 -9.15 -5.36 17.39
N ILE A 25 -8.16 -6.25 17.30
CA ILE A 25 -7.26 -6.56 18.43
C ILE A 25 -6.44 -5.33 18.79
N VAL A 26 -5.85 -4.64 17.80
CA VAL A 26 -5.07 -3.42 18.03
C VAL A 26 -5.92 -2.35 18.73
N CYS A 27 -7.13 -2.08 18.24
CA CYS A 27 -8.02 -1.09 18.84
C CYS A 27 -8.42 -1.48 20.28
N LEU A 28 -8.75 -2.76 20.51
CA LEU A 28 -9.13 -3.26 21.84
C LEU A 28 -7.98 -3.17 22.83
N SER A 29 -6.80 -3.66 22.44
CA SER A 29 -5.60 -3.67 23.30
C SER A 29 -5.16 -2.24 23.64
N SER A 30 -5.20 -1.32 22.68
CA SER A 30 -4.90 0.08 22.94
C SER A 30 -5.89 0.73 23.91
N ALA A 31 -7.19 0.41 23.79
CA ALA A 31 -8.19 0.87 24.74
C ALA A 31 -7.92 0.34 26.15
N LEU A 32 -7.60 -0.96 26.27
CA LEU A 32 -7.26 -1.57 27.54
C LEU A 32 -6.03 -0.92 28.19
N VAL A 33 -4.97 -0.67 27.40
CA VAL A 33 -3.76 0.01 27.89
C VAL A 33 -4.08 1.39 28.43
N MET A 34 -4.93 2.15 27.73
CA MET A 34 -5.32 3.49 28.19
C MET A 34 -6.19 3.46 29.44
N MET A 35 -7.13 2.52 29.54
CA MET A 35 -7.93 2.29 30.75
C MET A 35 -7.04 1.89 31.94
N THR A 36 -6.04 1.03 31.71
CA THR A 36 -5.06 0.65 32.73
C THR A 36 -4.23 1.84 33.19
N ASN A 37 -3.80 2.70 32.24
CA ASN A 37 -3.07 3.92 32.54
C ASN A 37 -3.90 4.87 33.45
N GLN A 38 -5.18 5.02 33.14
CA GLN A 38 -6.10 5.84 33.89
C GLN A 38 -6.37 5.26 35.31
N TYR A 39 -6.46 3.93 35.41
CA TYR A 39 -6.58 3.25 36.72
C TYR A 39 -5.34 3.50 37.59
N ILE A 40 -4.13 3.37 37.01
CA ILE A 40 -2.87 3.64 37.72
C ILE A 40 -2.82 5.10 38.16
N TYR A 41 -3.13 6.04 37.27
CA TYR A 41 -3.12 7.47 37.56
C TYR A 41 -4.04 7.83 38.73
N ASN A 42 -5.25 7.22 38.80
CA ASN A 42 -6.23 7.52 39.83
C ASN A 42 -5.91 6.87 41.20
N ASN A 43 -5.16 5.76 41.23
CA ASN A 43 -4.93 4.98 42.44
C ASN A 43 -3.51 5.13 43.03
N PHE A 44 -2.54 5.64 42.23
CA PHE A 44 -1.14 5.75 42.65
C PHE A 44 -0.62 7.16 42.35
N SER A 45 -0.14 7.84 43.41
CA SER A 45 0.42 9.17 43.29
C SER A 45 1.73 9.20 42.49
N GLY A 46 1.95 10.26 41.73
CA GLY A 46 3.18 10.46 40.94
C GLY A 46 3.24 9.71 39.60
N SER A 47 2.12 9.11 39.15
CA SER A 47 2.03 8.45 37.87
C SER A 47 1.74 9.46 36.73
N ASP A 48 2.28 9.18 35.55
CA ASP A 48 2.07 9.99 34.34
C ASP A 48 0.85 9.49 33.57
N PRO A 49 -0.17 10.34 33.32
CA PRO A 49 -1.41 9.96 32.65
C PRO A 49 -1.22 9.68 31.16
N ALA A 50 -0.08 10.01 30.55
CA ALA A 50 0.18 9.81 29.13
C ALA A 50 1.16 8.66 28.84
N ARG A 51 1.85 8.17 29.85
CA ARG A 51 3.02 7.29 29.67
C ARG A 51 2.73 6.00 28.89
N LEU A 52 1.71 5.25 29.30
CA LEU A 52 1.37 3.99 28.63
C LEU A 52 0.80 4.23 27.23
N GLY A 53 0.01 5.30 27.05
CA GLY A 53 -0.49 5.71 25.74
C GLY A 53 0.64 6.05 24.76
N ALA A 54 1.65 6.78 25.22
CA ALA A 54 2.84 7.09 24.40
C ALA A 54 3.58 5.83 23.95
N GLN A 55 3.68 4.81 24.81
CA GLN A 55 4.30 3.53 24.45
C GLN A 55 3.48 2.75 23.41
N VAL A 56 2.16 2.84 23.42
CA VAL A 56 1.30 2.25 22.37
C VAL A 56 1.60 2.92 21.03
N ILE A 57 1.65 4.25 20.98
CA ILE A 57 1.92 5.01 19.74
C ILE A 57 3.29 4.66 19.15
N SER A 58 4.30 4.50 20.01
CA SER A 58 5.62 4.05 19.58
C SER A 58 5.62 2.59 19.13
N GLY A 59 5.04 1.70 19.95
CA GLY A 59 5.06 0.25 19.73
C GLY A 59 4.29 -0.21 18.50
N ILE A 60 3.20 0.48 18.12
CA ILE A 60 2.42 0.13 16.94
C ILE A 60 3.22 0.29 15.64
N GLY A 61 4.27 1.09 15.65
CA GLY A 61 5.18 1.24 14.52
C GLY A 61 5.81 -0.08 14.08
N PHE A 62 6.11 -0.98 15.01
CA PHE A 62 6.62 -2.32 14.71
C PHE A 62 5.61 -3.17 13.90
N LEU A 63 4.33 -3.19 14.33
CA LEU A 63 3.27 -3.88 13.59
C LEU A 63 3.01 -3.22 12.22
N GLY A 64 3.06 -1.88 12.16
CA GLY A 64 2.96 -1.13 10.92
C GLY A 64 4.06 -1.53 9.94
N ALA A 65 5.31 -1.51 10.37
CA ALA A 65 6.46 -1.92 9.56
C ALA A 65 6.33 -3.37 9.08
N GLY A 66 5.83 -4.29 9.93
CA GLY A 66 5.58 -5.68 9.58
C GLY A 66 4.53 -5.89 8.48
N THR A 67 3.72 -4.86 8.15
CA THR A 67 2.76 -4.93 7.03
C THR A 67 3.30 -4.35 5.73
N ILE A 68 4.45 -3.66 5.78
CA ILE A 68 5.09 -3.06 4.59
C ILE A 68 6.01 -4.09 3.97
N MET A 69 5.81 -4.36 2.70
CA MET A 69 6.62 -5.31 1.95
C MET A 69 6.99 -4.73 0.58
N ILE A 70 8.19 -5.04 0.14
CA ILE A 70 8.66 -4.77 -1.22
C ILE A 70 8.42 -6.05 -2.02
N THR A 71 7.66 -5.93 -3.10
CA THR A 71 7.41 -7.05 -4.01
C THR A 71 8.59 -7.28 -4.94
N SER A 72 8.67 -8.45 -5.58
CA SER A 72 9.66 -8.76 -6.62
C SER A 72 9.65 -7.77 -7.79
N ARG A 73 8.59 -6.99 -7.93
CA ARG A 73 8.42 -5.93 -8.94
C ARG A 73 8.80 -4.54 -8.42
N ASN A 74 9.60 -4.45 -7.38
CA ASN A 74 10.04 -3.20 -6.73
C ASN A 74 8.91 -2.25 -6.27
N GLN A 75 7.69 -2.79 -6.06
CA GLN A 75 6.56 -2.03 -5.53
C GLN A 75 6.49 -2.14 -4.02
N ILE A 76 6.27 -1.01 -3.35
CA ILE A 76 6.03 -0.97 -1.91
C ILE A 76 4.53 -1.16 -1.66
N LYS A 77 4.16 -2.27 -1.01
CA LYS A 77 2.77 -2.55 -0.59
C LYS A 77 2.66 -2.50 0.93
N GLY A 78 1.47 -2.17 1.43
CA GLY A 78 1.19 -2.20 2.86
C GLY A 78 1.17 -0.84 3.58
N LEU A 79 1.64 0.26 2.96
CA LEU A 79 1.68 1.61 3.57
C LEU A 79 0.33 2.04 4.15
N THR A 80 -0.76 1.92 3.38
CA THR A 80 -2.11 2.25 3.87
C THR A 80 -2.56 1.32 5.00
N SER A 81 -2.11 0.05 5.01
CA SER A 81 -2.41 -0.88 6.10
C SER A 81 -1.68 -0.49 7.36
N ALA A 82 -0.41 -0.10 7.26
CA ALA A 82 0.39 0.40 8.38
C ALA A 82 -0.23 1.67 8.99
N ALA A 83 -0.57 2.66 8.16
CA ALA A 83 -1.24 3.88 8.61
C ALA A 83 -2.60 3.59 9.26
N GLY A 84 -3.38 2.65 8.71
CA GLY A 84 -4.66 2.23 9.28
C GLY A 84 -4.52 1.51 10.63
N LEU A 85 -3.49 0.69 10.83
CA LEU A 85 -3.20 0.07 12.12
C LEU A 85 -2.84 1.13 13.16
N TRP A 86 -2.02 2.11 12.79
CA TRP A 86 -1.68 3.24 13.65
C TRP A 86 -2.93 4.04 14.05
N ALA A 87 -3.79 4.37 13.10
CA ALA A 87 -5.07 5.03 13.36
C ALA A 87 -5.97 4.19 14.28
N SER A 88 -6.02 2.86 14.10
CA SER A 88 -6.81 1.96 14.94
C SER A 88 -6.32 1.92 16.39
N ALA A 89 -5.01 2.01 16.63
CA ALA A 89 -4.44 2.14 17.96
C ALA A 89 -4.84 3.48 18.61
N CYS A 90 -4.73 4.59 17.87
CA CYS A 90 -5.16 5.91 18.35
C CYS A 90 -6.65 5.94 18.71
N LEU A 91 -7.51 5.31 17.88
CA LEU A 91 -8.93 5.15 18.18
C LEU A 91 -9.16 4.37 19.47
N GLY A 92 -8.38 3.31 19.70
CA GLY A 92 -8.40 2.54 20.93
C GLY A 92 -8.07 3.41 22.16
N LEU A 93 -6.99 4.17 22.09
CA LEU A 93 -6.58 5.09 23.17
C LEU A 93 -7.67 6.13 23.46
N ALA A 94 -8.23 6.76 22.41
CA ALA A 94 -9.30 7.74 22.55
C ALA A 94 -10.56 7.13 23.23
N ILE A 95 -10.94 5.92 22.84
CA ILE A 95 -12.06 5.19 23.45
C ILE A 95 -11.75 4.84 24.91
N GLY A 96 -10.51 4.41 25.20
CA GLY A 96 -10.06 4.03 26.53
C GLY A 96 -10.09 5.17 27.55
N VAL A 97 -9.85 6.42 27.10
CA VAL A 97 -9.94 7.62 27.94
C VAL A 97 -11.35 8.21 28.01
N GLY A 98 -12.32 7.65 27.26
CA GLY A 98 -13.71 8.14 27.23
C GLY A 98 -14.01 9.22 26.20
N PHE A 99 -13.05 9.53 25.28
CA PHE A 99 -13.24 10.52 24.21
C PHE A 99 -14.00 9.90 23.02
N TYR A 100 -15.23 9.44 23.25
CA TYR A 100 -16.02 8.69 22.27
C TYR A 100 -16.41 9.50 21.04
N SER A 101 -16.78 10.78 21.22
CA SER A 101 -17.17 11.65 20.09
C SER A 101 -16.04 11.83 19.08
N GLY A 102 -14.84 12.14 19.55
CA GLY A 102 -13.66 12.25 18.71
C GLY A 102 -13.32 10.92 18.03
N ALA A 103 -13.38 9.82 18.77
CA ALA A 103 -13.12 8.49 18.20
C ALA A 103 -14.08 8.13 17.06
N VAL A 104 -15.38 8.40 17.20
CA VAL A 104 -16.39 8.12 16.17
C VAL A 104 -16.16 8.99 14.93
N ILE A 105 -15.93 10.30 15.11
CA ILE A 105 -15.67 11.22 13.99
C ILE A 105 -14.42 10.77 13.22
N VAL A 106 -13.32 10.50 13.91
CA VAL A 106 -12.07 10.07 13.25
C VAL A 106 -12.22 8.70 12.59
N ALA A 107 -12.95 7.75 13.21
CA ALA A 107 -13.21 6.45 12.60
C ALA A 107 -13.98 6.58 11.28
N LEU A 108 -14.99 7.47 11.22
CA LEU A 108 -15.74 7.76 10.00
C LEU A 108 -14.85 8.38 8.94
N ILE A 109 -14.02 9.37 9.30
CA ILE A 109 -13.10 10.03 8.35
C ILE A 109 -12.10 9.02 7.80
N VAL A 110 -11.47 8.20 8.64
CA VAL A 110 -10.51 7.17 8.21
C VAL A 110 -11.18 6.15 7.28
N PHE A 111 -12.41 5.73 7.61
CA PHE A 111 -13.17 4.82 6.75
C PHE A 111 -13.47 5.42 5.37
N ILE A 112 -13.87 6.69 5.33
CA ILE A 112 -14.11 7.43 4.07
C ILE A 112 -12.81 7.50 3.26
N ILE A 113 -11.69 7.89 3.88
CA ILE A 113 -10.39 7.99 3.21
C ILE A 113 -10.02 6.64 2.57
N ILE A 114 -10.06 5.56 3.33
CA ILE A 114 -9.64 4.24 2.87
C ILE A 114 -10.54 3.70 1.76
N THR A 115 -11.84 4.05 1.78
CA THR A 115 -12.84 3.49 0.84
C THR A 115 -12.95 4.32 -0.43
N PHE A 116 -13.09 5.64 -0.31
CA PHE A 116 -13.44 6.52 -1.43
C PHE A 116 -12.22 7.07 -2.15
N PHE A 117 -11.16 7.46 -1.44
CA PHE A 117 -10.00 8.10 -2.08
C PHE A 117 -9.26 7.17 -3.04
N LYS A 118 -9.38 5.86 -2.86
CA LYS A 118 -8.83 4.91 -3.84
C LYS A 118 -9.44 5.05 -5.24
N LYS A 119 -10.72 5.41 -5.36
CA LYS A 119 -11.34 5.67 -6.67
C LYS A 119 -10.76 6.93 -7.31
N ILE A 120 -10.50 7.94 -6.50
CA ILE A 120 -9.89 9.20 -6.95
C ILE A 120 -8.46 8.96 -7.42
N ASP A 121 -7.67 8.21 -6.65
CA ASP A 121 -6.32 7.81 -7.06
C ASP A 121 -6.33 7.10 -8.41
N TYR A 122 -7.22 6.13 -8.59
CA TYR A 122 -7.34 5.42 -9.86
C TYR A 122 -7.73 6.35 -11.01
N MET A 123 -8.67 7.27 -10.81
CA MET A 123 -9.08 8.25 -11.84
C MET A 123 -7.96 9.23 -12.18
N LEU A 124 -7.15 9.63 -11.21
CA LEU A 124 -6.01 10.53 -11.42
C LEU A 124 -4.85 9.81 -12.10
N THR A 125 -4.61 8.55 -11.75
CA THR A 125 -3.47 7.76 -12.26
C THR A 125 -3.77 7.17 -13.65
N SER A 126 -5.01 6.72 -13.91
CA SER A 126 -5.39 6.14 -15.20
C SER A 126 -5.29 7.10 -16.39
N ASN A 127 -5.17 8.39 -16.12
CA ASN A 127 -5.05 9.43 -17.15
C ASN A 127 -3.63 10.03 -17.23
N ASN A 128 -2.66 9.41 -16.58
CA ASN A 128 -1.27 9.86 -16.64
C ASN A 128 -0.61 9.40 -17.96
N ARG A 129 0.30 10.25 -18.46
CA ARG A 129 1.12 9.92 -19.63
C ARG A 129 2.26 8.94 -19.31
N ILE A 130 2.52 8.73 -18.02
CA ILE A 130 3.62 7.88 -17.55
C ILE A 130 3.05 6.53 -17.13
N ILE A 131 3.56 5.48 -17.73
CA ILE A 131 3.16 4.09 -17.49
C ILE A 131 4.40 3.31 -17.11
N ASN A 132 4.34 2.60 -15.99
CA ASN A 132 5.39 1.68 -15.58
C ASN A 132 4.96 0.27 -15.96
N ILE A 133 5.78 -0.39 -16.76
CA ILE A 133 5.52 -1.75 -17.20
C ILE A 133 6.61 -2.70 -16.70
N TYR A 134 6.17 -3.87 -16.26
CA TYR A 134 7.02 -5.01 -16.00
C TYR A 134 7.02 -5.90 -17.23
N THR A 135 8.19 -6.17 -17.77
CA THR A 135 8.35 -6.94 -19.01
C THR A 135 9.37 -8.05 -18.82
N SER A 136 9.17 -9.18 -19.48
CA SER A 136 10.19 -10.23 -19.56
C SER A 136 10.46 -10.62 -21.01
N PHE A 137 11.74 -10.82 -21.32
CA PHE A 137 12.26 -11.15 -22.66
C PHE A 137 13.15 -12.38 -22.59
N LYS A 138 13.25 -13.12 -23.69
CA LYS A 138 14.17 -14.27 -23.80
C LYS A 138 15.64 -13.87 -23.92
N SER A 139 15.93 -12.64 -24.40
CA SER A 139 17.29 -12.14 -24.57
C SER A 139 17.36 -10.62 -24.48
N ILE A 140 18.57 -10.08 -24.22
CA ILE A 140 18.83 -8.64 -24.22
C ILE A 140 18.57 -8.02 -25.59
N GLU A 141 18.84 -8.74 -26.67
CA GLU A 141 18.57 -8.25 -28.04
C GLU A 141 17.08 -7.98 -28.27
N GLN A 142 16.20 -8.77 -27.66
CA GLN A 142 14.77 -8.54 -27.76
C GLN A 142 14.33 -7.32 -26.97
N LEU A 143 14.97 -7.05 -25.84
CA LEU A 143 14.76 -5.81 -25.08
C LEU A 143 15.14 -4.57 -25.91
N ASP A 144 16.30 -4.61 -26.59
CA ASP A 144 16.74 -3.50 -27.45
C ASP A 144 15.76 -3.25 -28.60
N LYS A 145 15.31 -4.32 -29.27
CA LYS A 145 14.28 -4.22 -30.32
C LYS A 145 12.95 -3.67 -29.77
N PHE A 146 12.58 -4.05 -28.56
CA PHE A 146 11.37 -3.54 -27.89
C PHE A 146 11.48 -2.04 -27.59
N ILE A 147 12.65 -1.56 -27.15
CA ILE A 147 12.91 -0.14 -26.91
C ILE A 147 12.74 0.67 -28.21
N ILE A 148 13.29 0.16 -29.33
CA ILE A 148 13.13 0.78 -30.63
C ILE A 148 11.66 0.79 -31.05
N PHE A 149 10.95 -0.31 -30.87
CA PHE A 149 9.52 -0.42 -31.15
C PHE A 149 8.69 0.60 -30.33
N CYS A 150 8.97 0.76 -29.04
CA CYS A 150 8.33 1.75 -28.19
C CYS A 150 8.52 3.16 -28.74
N ASN A 151 9.75 3.53 -29.10
CA ASN A 151 10.06 4.86 -29.64
C ASN A 151 9.38 5.12 -31.00
N LEU A 152 9.22 4.11 -31.84
CA LEU A 152 8.49 4.19 -33.11
C LEU A 152 6.97 4.24 -32.91
N SER A 153 6.47 3.72 -31.79
CA SER A 153 5.04 3.62 -31.47
C SER A 153 4.51 4.77 -30.62
N ASP A 154 5.19 5.92 -30.63
CA ASP A 154 4.83 7.15 -29.88
C ASP A 154 4.98 7.06 -28.36
N PHE A 155 5.81 6.12 -27.88
CA PHE A 155 6.20 6.03 -26.49
C PHE A 155 7.66 6.42 -26.32
N LYS A 156 7.94 7.34 -25.38
CA LYS A 156 9.29 7.70 -25.00
C LYS A 156 9.72 6.88 -23.79
N VAL A 157 10.80 6.12 -23.90
CA VAL A 157 11.39 5.41 -22.77
C VAL A 157 12.12 6.40 -21.88
N ARG A 158 11.71 6.54 -20.60
CA ARG A 158 12.33 7.43 -19.61
C ARG A 158 13.34 6.74 -18.73
N ASN A 159 13.01 5.54 -18.27
CA ASN A 159 13.88 4.76 -17.38
C ASN A 159 13.75 3.28 -17.71
N ILE A 160 14.84 2.55 -17.51
CA ILE A 160 14.90 1.09 -17.64
C ILE A 160 15.69 0.55 -16.47
N GLU A 161 15.07 -0.31 -15.67
CA GLU A 161 15.71 -1.07 -14.60
C GLU A 161 15.75 -2.54 -15.02
N ILE A 162 16.94 -3.08 -15.26
CA ILE A 162 17.12 -4.47 -15.67
C ILE A 162 17.46 -5.31 -14.45
N THR A 163 16.64 -6.33 -14.19
CA THR A 163 16.89 -7.33 -13.17
C THR A 163 17.14 -8.68 -13.86
N LYS A 164 18.28 -9.28 -13.63
CA LYS A 164 18.54 -10.65 -14.09
C LYS A 164 17.93 -11.60 -13.07
N ASP A 165 16.87 -12.29 -13.45
CA ASP A 165 16.34 -13.40 -12.63
C ASP A 165 17.08 -14.67 -13.05
N THR A 166 17.84 -15.24 -12.13
CA THR A 166 18.47 -16.56 -12.26
C THR A 166 17.48 -17.63 -11.82
N ILE A 167 16.41 -17.83 -12.58
CA ILE A 167 15.61 -19.04 -12.45
C ILE A 167 16.41 -20.17 -13.14
N PRO A 168 16.63 -21.34 -12.49
CA PRO A 168 17.61 -22.36 -12.95
C PRO A 168 17.36 -22.99 -14.31
N HIS A 169 16.31 -22.65 -15.04
CA HIS A 169 15.96 -23.31 -16.30
C HIS A 169 15.64 -22.39 -17.49
N GLU A 170 15.50 -21.04 -17.30
CA GLU A 170 15.36 -20.12 -18.44
C GLU A 170 16.01 -18.76 -18.10
N ILE A 171 16.98 -18.37 -18.91
CA ILE A 171 17.57 -17.02 -18.82
C ILE A 171 16.54 -16.05 -19.39
N SER A 172 15.71 -15.48 -18.54
CA SER A 172 14.81 -14.39 -18.92
C SER A 172 15.38 -13.06 -18.44
N VAL A 173 15.40 -12.08 -19.33
CA VAL A 173 15.75 -10.70 -19.01
C VAL A 173 14.48 -10.01 -18.53
N ILE A 174 14.45 -9.64 -17.25
CA ILE A 174 13.35 -8.88 -16.68
C ILE A 174 13.72 -7.40 -16.72
N ALA A 175 12.82 -6.57 -17.25
CA ALA A 175 12.99 -5.13 -17.26
C ALA A 175 11.73 -4.42 -16.74
N ILE A 176 11.93 -3.48 -15.83
CA ILE A 176 10.93 -2.48 -15.45
C ILE A 176 11.18 -1.25 -16.29
N ILE A 177 10.23 -0.91 -17.14
CA ILE A 177 10.38 0.16 -18.12
C ILE A 177 9.35 1.25 -17.80
N THR A 178 9.82 2.47 -17.64
CA THR A 178 8.96 3.66 -17.51
C THR A 178 8.79 4.29 -18.89
N LEU A 179 7.56 4.24 -19.39
CA LEU A 179 7.18 4.82 -20.68
C LEU A 179 6.41 6.12 -20.48
N GLU A 180 6.63 7.08 -21.34
CA GLU A 180 5.84 8.28 -21.48
C GLU A 180 5.15 8.29 -22.83
N ALA A 181 3.81 8.26 -22.84
CA ALA A 181 3.03 8.40 -24.06
C ALA A 181 3.00 9.86 -24.53
N LYS A 182 3.12 10.12 -25.84
CA LYS A 182 3.03 11.47 -26.41
C LYS A 182 1.63 12.07 -26.19
N GLU A 183 0.59 11.25 -26.28
CA GLU A 183 -0.79 11.64 -26.05
C GLU A 183 -1.36 10.89 -24.85
N ARG A 184 -2.47 11.42 -24.29
CA ARG A 184 -3.22 10.72 -23.24
C ARG A 184 -3.92 9.52 -23.86
N MET A 185 -3.51 8.33 -23.46
CA MET A 185 -4.10 7.06 -23.91
C MET A 185 -4.63 6.28 -22.71
N ASN A 186 -5.64 5.45 -22.94
CA ASN A 186 -6.08 4.51 -21.93
C ASN A 186 -4.98 3.45 -21.73
N HIS A 187 -4.62 3.18 -20.48
CA HIS A 187 -3.56 2.21 -20.15
C HIS A 187 -3.82 0.82 -20.75
N VAL A 188 -5.09 0.40 -20.85
CA VAL A 188 -5.46 -0.88 -21.48
C VAL A 188 -5.05 -0.91 -22.96
N ASP A 189 -5.30 0.18 -23.69
CA ASP A 189 -4.96 0.29 -25.12
C ASP A 189 -3.44 0.29 -25.32
N VAL A 190 -2.71 0.93 -24.40
CA VAL A 190 -1.24 0.93 -24.40
C VAL A 190 -0.69 -0.49 -24.22
N ILE A 191 -1.16 -1.21 -23.21
CA ILE A 191 -0.73 -2.59 -22.95
C ILE A 191 -1.06 -3.50 -24.15
N GLN A 192 -2.23 -3.34 -24.75
CA GLN A 192 -2.63 -4.10 -25.93
C GLN A 192 -1.72 -3.80 -27.13
N LYS A 193 -1.36 -2.53 -27.36
CA LYS A 193 -0.43 -2.11 -28.42
C LYS A 193 0.98 -2.66 -28.19
N LEU A 194 1.47 -2.63 -26.95
CA LEU A 194 2.79 -3.14 -26.59
C LEU A 194 2.85 -4.68 -26.65
N ASN A 195 1.75 -5.37 -26.34
CA ASN A 195 1.66 -6.82 -26.40
C ASN A 195 1.70 -7.38 -27.83
N SER A 196 1.55 -6.53 -28.86
CA SER A 196 1.70 -6.94 -30.26
C SER A 196 3.16 -7.14 -30.69
N PHE A 197 4.15 -6.83 -29.84
CA PHE A 197 5.55 -7.02 -30.15
C PHE A 197 5.96 -8.49 -30.09
N GLU A 198 6.48 -9.03 -31.20
CA GLU A 198 7.00 -10.40 -31.27
C GLU A 198 8.32 -10.50 -30.49
N GLY A 199 8.32 -11.26 -29.40
CA GLY A 199 9.51 -11.47 -28.56
C GLY A 199 9.30 -11.10 -27.09
N LEU A 200 8.16 -10.51 -26.77
CA LEU A 200 7.71 -10.28 -25.40
C LEU A 200 7.18 -11.60 -24.83
N VAL A 201 7.71 -12.03 -23.68
CA VAL A 201 7.22 -13.24 -22.98
C VAL A 201 6.07 -12.86 -22.04
N HIS A 202 6.22 -11.75 -21.34
CA HIS A 202 5.22 -11.26 -20.39
C HIS A 202 5.26 -9.74 -20.30
N ILE A 203 4.08 -9.12 -20.20
CA ILE A 203 3.91 -7.70 -19.92
C ILE A 203 2.81 -7.49 -18.90
N GLU A 204 3.05 -6.65 -17.92
CA GLU A 204 2.07 -6.25 -16.92
C GLU A 204 2.33 -4.81 -16.50
N GLU A 205 1.29 -4.03 -16.27
CA GLU A 205 1.37 -2.70 -15.69
C GLU A 205 1.60 -2.80 -14.19
N LEU A 206 2.45 -1.90 -13.65
CA LEU A 206 2.85 -1.87 -12.25
C LEU A 206 1.97 -0.95 -11.39
#